data_f938a4e42eb663229decd4ce8a1f49eb
#
_entry.id   f938a4e42eb663229decd4ce8a1f49eb
#
_cell.length_a   1.000
_cell.length_b   1.000
_cell.length_c   1.000
_cell.angle_alpha   90.00
_cell.angle_beta   90.00
_cell.angle_gamma   90.00
#
_symmetry.space_group_name_H-M   'P 1'
#
loop_
_entity.id
_entity.type
_entity.pdbx_description
1 polymer ?
#
loop_
_entity_poly.entity_id
_entity_poly.type
_entity_poly.pdbx_seq_one_letter_code
_entity_poly.pdbx_strand_id
1 'polypeptide(L)'
;MKALKTHVAGIDVHKDILAITVLIGDGNEDPKSEHFECSTMTDDLKAMGLILLQRGVKDVAMESTGQYWKPIYNVLEPMGLKVIVGNASHIKNVPGRKTDIKDSQWIAELHRFGLIRASFVPDGIYQRLRLLSRHRTNLVDDLSRVKNRVEKVLQDGNIKWSSIVSDTFGVAGMKILDLIADGVTNAQTLAASVTTKIKRKEDAVRALTNCFTKEHIFVLNELLKQYRNIQTQILDVENELTEKTLPYAHLVEELDKIPGIDKILAMSIIAEATADMSSFADERKFAAWAGVASGNNESAGKKKEQNVDMETPTSKKS
;
A
#
# COMPACT_ATOMS: atom_id res chain seq x y z
N MET A 1 35.72 1.58 -15.87
CA MET A 1 34.80 0.42 -15.70
C MET A 1 34.16 0.18 -17.06
N LYS A 2 34.09 -1.05 -17.53
CA LYS A 2 33.43 -1.35 -18.83
C LYS A 2 31.93 -1.31 -18.67
N ALA A 3 31.23 -0.59 -19.55
CA ALA A 3 29.77 -0.56 -19.53
C ALA A 3 29.16 -1.93 -19.89
N LEU A 4 28.09 -2.32 -19.20
CA LEU A 4 27.38 -3.57 -19.44
C LEU A 4 26.32 -3.45 -20.54
N LYS A 5 25.85 -2.22 -20.79
CA LYS A 5 24.79 -1.93 -21.76
C LYS A 5 25.23 -0.82 -22.70
N THR A 6 24.83 -0.93 -23.97
CA THR A 6 25.24 -0.01 -25.04
C THR A 6 24.20 1.06 -25.37
N HIS A 7 22.89 0.73 -25.17
CA HIS A 7 21.76 1.61 -25.48
C HIS A 7 20.83 1.63 -24.27
N VAL A 8 20.82 2.73 -23.53
CA VAL A 8 20.02 2.86 -22.32
C VAL A 8 19.34 4.21 -22.25
N ALA A 9 18.23 4.27 -21.50
CA ALA A 9 17.62 5.53 -21.10
C ALA A 9 17.50 5.63 -19.58
N GLY A 10 17.75 6.82 -19.05
CA GLY A 10 17.44 7.21 -17.69
C GLY A 10 16.31 8.23 -17.69
N ILE A 11 15.30 8.02 -16.85
CA ILE A 11 14.15 8.91 -16.74
C ILE A 11 14.09 9.46 -15.32
N ASP A 12 14.18 10.77 -15.20
CA ASP A 12 13.85 11.49 -13.98
C ASP A 12 12.37 11.84 -14.00
N VAL A 13 11.63 11.39 -12.97
CA VAL A 13 10.18 11.36 -12.96
C VAL A 13 9.64 12.47 -12.06
N HIS A 14 8.91 13.43 -12.66
CA HIS A 14 8.12 14.40 -11.96
C HIS A 14 6.62 14.21 -12.24
N LYS A 15 5.78 15.00 -11.56
CA LYS A 15 4.32 14.90 -11.70
C LYS A 15 3.82 15.16 -13.11
N ASP A 16 4.29 16.21 -13.74
CA ASP A 16 3.73 16.72 -15.00
C ASP A 16 4.69 16.60 -16.18
N ILE A 17 5.99 16.39 -15.91
CA ILE A 17 7.05 16.35 -16.93
C ILE A 17 8.08 15.26 -16.57
N LEU A 18 8.65 14.66 -17.59
CA LEU A 18 9.75 13.71 -17.48
C LEU A 18 10.99 14.32 -18.14
N ALA A 19 12.14 14.21 -17.49
CA ALA A 19 13.42 14.46 -18.12
C ALA A 19 14.05 13.13 -18.53
N ILE A 20 14.40 12.99 -19.79
CA ILE A 20 14.94 11.75 -20.38
C ILE A 20 16.36 11.99 -20.87
N THR A 21 17.25 11.09 -20.52
CA THR A 21 18.60 11.00 -21.10
C THR A 21 18.78 9.66 -21.76
N VAL A 22 19.13 9.66 -23.03
CA VAL A 22 19.51 8.47 -23.82
C VAL A 22 21.01 8.44 -23.97
N LEU A 23 21.62 7.29 -23.64
CA LEU A 23 23.05 7.04 -23.83
C LEU A 23 23.25 5.91 -24.83
N ILE A 24 23.98 6.18 -25.91
CA ILE A 24 24.28 5.21 -26.98
C ILE A 24 25.78 5.17 -27.20
N GLY A 25 26.40 4.01 -27.09
CA GLY A 25 27.81 3.81 -27.35
C GLY A 25 28.36 2.49 -26.82
N ASP A 26 29.43 2.01 -27.39
CA ASP A 26 30.07 0.78 -26.95
C ASP A 26 30.72 0.91 -25.56
N GLY A 27 30.95 -0.24 -24.91
CA GLY A 27 31.32 -0.29 -23.49
C GLY A 27 32.66 0.39 -23.12
N ASN A 28 33.49 0.75 -24.09
CA ASN A 28 34.84 1.34 -23.89
C ASN A 28 34.91 2.81 -24.32
N GLU A 29 33.86 3.36 -24.91
CA GLU A 29 33.83 4.74 -25.42
C GLU A 29 32.86 5.60 -24.63
N ASP A 30 33.10 6.93 -24.66
CA ASP A 30 32.12 7.88 -24.14
C ASP A 30 30.84 7.81 -24.98
N PRO A 31 29.67 7.58 -24.36
CA PRO A 31 28.45 7.43 -25.09
C PRO A 31 27.98 8.75 -25.71
N LYS A 32 27.38 8.67 -26.89
CA LYS A 32 26.56 9.77 -27.39
C LYS A 32 25.40 9.98 -26.44
N SER A 33 25.23 11.21 -25.96
CA SER A 33 24.18 11.59 -25.03
C SER A 33 23.16 12.47 -25.73
N GLU A 34 21.86 12.11 -25.59
CA GLU A 34 20.73 12.91 -26.05
C GLU A 34 19.81 13.18 -24.88
N HIS A 35 19.34 14.44 -24.76
CA HIS A 35 18.42 14.87 -23.71
C HIS A 35 17.16 15.43 -24.34
N PHE A 36 16.02 15.06 -23.80
CA PHE A 36 14.74 15.64 -24.15
C PHE A 36 13.77 15.53 -22.98
N GLU A 37 12.66 16.26 -23.07
CA GLU A 37 11.60 16.24 -22.09
C GLU A 37 10.31 15.70 -22.72
N CYS A 38 9.43 15.15 -21.91
CA CYS A 38 8.17 14.60 -22.31
C CYS A 38 7.12 14.89 -21.23
N SER A 39 5.88 15.14 -21.62
CA SER A 39 4.79 15.22 -20.64
C SER A 39 4.43 13.83 -20.11
N THR A 40 3.70 13.78 -19.00
CA THR A 40 3.22 12.52 -18.41
C THR A 40 1.89 12.06 -19.01
N MET A 41 1.40 12.71 -20.06
CA MET A 41 0.18 12.30 -20.75
C MET A 41 0.39 11.00 -21.52
N THR A 42 -0.62 10.15 -21.54
CA THR A 42 -0.51 8.77 -22.07
C THR A 42 0.00 8.73 -23.52
N ASP A 43 -0.46 9.62 -24.38
CA ASP A 43 -0.05 9.63 -25.79
C ASP A 43 1.41 10.11 -25.97
N ASP A 44 1.84 11.06 -25.13
CA ASP A 44 3.24 11.51 -25.11
C ASP A 44 4.17 10.41 -24.56
N LEU A 45 3.72 9.65 -23.54
CA LEU A 45 4.46 8.48 -23.06
C LEU A 45 4.62 7.41 -24.12
N LYS A 46 3.57 7.13 -24.90
CA LYS A 46 3.64 6.21 -26.05
C LYS A 46 4.60 6.72 -27.14
N ALA A 47 4.50 8.01 -27.49
CA ALA A 47 5.41 8.64 -28.44
C ALA A 47 6.86 8.55 -27.96
N MET A 48 7.13 8.84 -26.69
CA MET A 48 8.44 8.67 -26.06
C MET A 48 8.94 7.22 -26.18
N GLY A 49 8.11 6.24 -25.86
CA GLY A 49 8.45 4.82 -26.00
C GLY A 49 8.84 4.44 -27.43
N LEU A 50 8.12 4.94 -28.44
CA LEU A 50 8.46 4.74 -29.86
C LEU A 50 9.80 5.38 -30.23
N ILE A 51 10.07 6.60 -29.74
CA ILE A 51 11.35 7.29 -29.95
C ILE A 51 12.50 6.48 -29.34
N LEU A 52 12.35 5.93 -28.14
CA LEU A 52 13.36 5.09 -27.50
C LEU A 52 13.64 3.83 -28.33
N LEU A 53 12.58 3.14 -28.78
CA LEU A 53 12.70 1.93 -29.61
C LEU A 53 13.37 2.24 -30.97
N GLN A 54 13.03 3.33 -31.63
CA GLN A 54 13.67 3.78 -32.89
C GLN A 54 15.17 4.04 -32.72
N ARG A 55 15.60 4.48 -31.53
CA ARG A 55 17.03 4.65 -31.18
C ARG A 55 17.71 3.36 -30.74
N GLY A 56 17.02 2.22 -30.81
CA GLY A 56 17.55 0.92 -30.41
C GLY A 56 17.63 0.74 -28.88
N VAL A 57 17.06 1.66 -28.08
CA VAL A 57 17.01 1.54 -26.64
C VAL A 57 15.97 0.50 -26.25
N LYS A 58 16.40 -0.51 -25.51
CA LYS A 58 15.50 -1.53 -24.89
C LYS A 58 15.52 -1.47 -23.37
N ASP A 59 16.57 -0.91 -22.80
CA ASP A 59 16.82 -0.89 -21.37
C ASP A 59 16.57 0.52 -20.82
N VAL A 60 15.59 0.65 -19.95
CA VAL A 60 15.16 1.93 -19.34
C VAL A 60 15.25 1.82 -17.83
N ALA A 61 15.74 2.87 -17.18
CA ALA A 61 15.72 2.99 -15.73
C ALA A 61 15.02 4.28 -15.29
N MET A 62 14.31 4.22 -14.18
CA MET A 62 13.71 5.38 -13.54
C MET A 62 13.78 5.29 -12.02
N GLU A 63 13.64 6.44 -11.35
CA GLU A 63 13.57 6.52 -9.90
C GLU A 63 12.13 6.24 -9.40
N SER A 64 12.00 5.56 -8.25
CA SER A 64 10.71 5.25 -7.60
C SER A 64 10.15 6.43 -6.81
N THR A 65 10.04 7.62 -7.42
CA THR A 65 9.49 8.80 -6.74
C THR A 65 7.98 8.69 -6.61
N GLY A 66 7.47 8.50 -5.39
CA GLY A 66 6.05 8.42 -5.07
C GLY A 66 5.31 7.38 -5.92
N GLN A 67 4.21 7.82 -6.55
CA GLN A 67 3.37 6.98 -7.44
C GLN A 67 3.57 7.33 -8.92
N TYR A 68 4.34 8.38 -9.24
CA TYR A 68 4.42 8.94 -10.59
C TYR A 68 5.10 8.02 -11.60
N TRP A 69 5.95 7.10 -11.16
CA TRP A 69 6.62 6.12 -12.02
C TRP A 69 5.67 5.05 -12.61
N LYS A 70 4.56 4.74 -11.92
CA LYS A 70 3.65 3.65 -12.31
C LYS A 70 3.02 3.83 -13.69
N PRO A 71 2.43 5.00 -14.04
CA PRO A 71 1.87 5.22 -15.36
C PRO A 71 2.91 5.02 -16.47
N ILE A 72 4.15 5.47 -16.25
CA ILE A 72 5.25 5.35 -17.20
C ILE A 72 5.61 3.88 -17.39
N TYR A 73 5.79 3.15 -16.30
CA TYR A 73 6.05 1.70 -16.34
C TYR A 73 4.96 0.96 -17.12
N ASN A 74 3.70 1.23 -16.81
CA ASN A 74 2.54 0.55 -17.40
C ASN A 74 2.35 0.87 -18.90
N VAL A 75 2.94 1.94 -19.40
CA VAL A 75 2.95 2.28 -20.83
C VAL A 75 4.16 1.68 -21.54
N LEU A 76 5.35 1.77 -20.94
CA LEU A 76 6.59 1.38 -21.62
C LEU A 76 6.84 -0.14 -21.63
N GLU A 77 6.51 -0.83 -20.54
CA GLU A 77 6.74 -2.27 -20.41
C GLU A 77 5.98 -3.08 -21.48
N PRO A 78 4.66 -2.85 -21.73
CA PRO A 78 3.94 -3.55 -22.80
C PRO A 78 4.45 -3.24 -24.22
N MET A 79 5.20 -2.15 -24.41
CA MET A 79 5.86 -1.82 -25.68
C MET A 79 7.14 -2.63 -25.91
N GLY A 80 7.54 -3.51 -24.97
CA GLY A 80 8.72 -4.35 -25.06
C GLY A 80 10.00 -3.69 -24.53
N LEU A 81 9.87 -2.58 -23.82
CA LEU A 81 10.99 -1.94 -23.11
C LEU A 81 11.23 -2.65 -21.76
N LYS A 82 12.48 -2.95 -21.45
CA LYS A 82 12.90 -3.48 -20.14
C LYS A 82 13.04 -2.34 -19.17
N VAL A 83 11.99 -2.07 -18.41
CA VAL A 83 11.94 -0.95 -17.47
C VAL A 83 12.32 -1.43 -16.07
N ILE A 84 13.35 -0.82 -15.49
CA ILE A 84 13.66 -1.00 -14.07
C ILE A 84 13.34 0.24 -13.26
N VAL A 85 12.83 0.03 -12.07
CA VAL A 85 12.53 1.08 -11.10
C VAL A 85 13.53 0.96 -9.96
N GLY A 86 14.36 1.97 -9.77
CA GLY A 86 15.37 1.99 -8.72
C GLY A 86 14.92 2.77 -7.48
N ASN A 87 15.37 2.35 -6.31
CA ASN A 87 15.10 3.10 -5.08
C ASN A 87 15.83 4.45 -5.09
N ALA A 88 15.10 5.53 -4.85
CA ALA A 88 15.60 6.91 -4.86
C ALA A 88 16.80 7.11 -3.91
N SER A 89 16.71 6.60 -2.68
CA SER A 89 17.79 6.70 -1.70
C SER A 89 19.05 5.96 -2.16
N HIS A 90 18.88 4.80 -2.80
CA HIS A 90 20.01 4.03 -3.33
C HIS A 90 20.70 4.79 -4.48
N ILE A 91 19.91 5.32 -5.45
CA ILE A 91 20.44 6.07 -6.60
C ILE A 91 21.21 7.31 -6.15
N LYS A 92 20.69 8.05 -5.16
CA LYS A 92 21.32 9.26 -4.61
C LYS A 92 22.61 8.99 -3.83
N ASN A 93 22.72 7.81 -3.20
CA ASN A 93 23.85 7.45 -2.35
C ASN A 93 24.98 6.72 -3.09
N VAL A 94 24.86 6.47 -4.41
CA VAL A 94 25.96 5.87 -5.17
C VAL A 94 27.10 6.88 -5.27
N PRO A 95 28.33 6.53 -4.85
CA PRO A 95 29.48 7.43 -4.91
C PRO A 95 29.86 7.83 -6.35
N GLY A 96 30.35 9.03 -6.53
CA GLY A 96 30.89 9.50 -7.83
C GLY A 96 29.96 10.43 -8.60
N ARG A 97 28.80 10.80 -8.05
CA ARG A 97 27.94 11.82 -8.67
C ARG A 97 28.65 13.17 -8.70
N LYS A 98 28.77 13.77 -9.89
CA LYS A 98 29.23 15.16 -10.06
C LYS A 98 28.03 16.10 -9.89
N THR A 99 28.22 17.24 -9.26
CA THR A 99 27.16 18.22 -8.94
C THR A 99 26.44 18.78 -10.17
N ASP A 100 27.09 18.75 -11.34
CA ASP A 100 26.59 19.38 -12.57
C ASP A 100 25.87 18.39 -13.52
N ILE A 101 25.72 17.11 -13.10
CA ILE A 101 25.03 16.08 -13.89
C ILE A 101 23.53 16.13 -13.63
N LYS A 102 22.73 16.16 -14.71
CA LYS A 102 21.27 16.04 -14.63
C LYS A 102 20.87 14.70 -14.02
N ASP A 103 19.79 14.66 -13.24
CA ASP A 103 19.32 13.46 -12.56
C ASP A 103 19.03 12.32 -13.54
N SER A 104 18.39 12.60 -14.68
CA SER A 104 18.14 11.62 -15.74
C SER A 104 19.42 11.06 -16.35
N GLN A 105 20.47 11.88 -16.51
CA GLN A 105 21.78 11.44 -17.01
C GLN A 105 22.45 10.51 -15.97
N TRP A 106 22.42 10.89 -14.70
CA TRP A 106 22.97 10.06 -13.63
C TRP A 106 22.28 8.68 -13.57
N ILE A 107 20.94 8.64 -13.67
CA ILE A 107 20.18 7.40 -13.75
C ILE A 107 20.62 6.56 -14.97
N ALA A 108 20.77 7.18 -16.14
CA ALA A 108 21.20 6.50 -17.36
C ALA A 108 22.63 5.93 -17.22
N GLU A 109 23.57 6.69 -16.65
CA GLU A 109 24.94 6.25 -16.41
C GLU A 109 24.99 5.07 -15.45
N LEU A 110 24.32 5.16 -14.31
CA LEU A 110 24.22 4.05 -13.36
C LEU A 110 23.61 2.80 -14.00
N HIS A 111 22.57 2.98 -14.82
CA HIS A 111 21.91 1.88 -15.51
C HIS A 111 22.83 1.24 -16.56
N ARG A 112 23.60 2.03 -17.28
CA ARG A 112 24.60 1.57 -18.25
C ARG A 112 25.64 0.65 -17.63
N PHE A 113 26.06 0.95 -16.41
CA PHE A 113 27.02 0.14 -15.65
C PHE A 113 26.40 -0.97 -14.80
N GLY A 114 25.07 -1.13 -14.78
CA GLY A 114 24.37 -2.14 -13.97
C GLY A 114 24.40 -1.84 -12.47
N LEU A 115 24.58 -0.59 -12.08
CA LEU A 115 24.70 -0.17 -10.67
C LEU A 115 23.37 0.12 -10.01
N ILE A 116 22.26 0.16 -10.77
CA ILE A 116 20.93 0.33 -10.20
C ILE A 116 20.39 -1.02 -9.74
N ARG A 117 20.11 -1.11 -8.45
CA ARG A 117 19.35 -2.24 -7.89
C ARG A 117 17.88 -2.05 -8.20
N ALA A 118 17.32 -2.97 -9.01
CA ALA A 118 15.89 -2.93 -9.35
C ALA A 118 15.03 -3.19 -8.12
N SER A 119 13.99 -2.39 -7.94
CA SER A 119 12.89 -2.68 -7.03
C SER A 119 12.01 -3.78 -7.62
N PHE A 120 11.41 -4.59 -6.76
CA PHE A 120 10.46 -5.61 -7.20
C PHE A 120 9.16 -4.96 -7.69
N VAL A 121 8.94 -5.00 -9.00
CA VAL A 121 7.68 -4.59 -9.65
C VAL A 121 7.03 -5.86 -10.23
N PRO A 122 5.88 -6.29 -9.70
CA PRO A 122 5.22 -7.49 -10.18
C PRO A 122 4.49 -7.25 -11.50
N ASP A 123 4.16 -8.33 -12.18
CA ASP A 123 3.37 -8.30 -13.42
C ASP A 123 1.99 -7.65 -13.24
N GLY A 124 1.41 -7.16 -14.33
CA GLY A 124 0.18 -6.36 -14.30
C GLY A 124 -1.01 -6.99 -13.58
N ILE A 125 -1.14 -8.34 -13.55
CA ILE A 125 -2.19 -9.02 -12.79
C ILE A 125 -2.01 -8.79 -11.28
N TYR A 126 -0.78 -8.94 -10.78
CA TYR A 126 -0.49 -8.72 -9.35
C TYR A 126 -0.55 -7.23 -8.98
N GLN A 127 -0.23 -6.33 -9.92
CA GLN A 127 -0.44 -4.89 -9.70
C GLN A 127 -1.92 -4.56 -9.46
N ARG A 128 -2.84 -5.19 -10.22
CA ARG A 128 -4.29 -5.05 -10.00
C ARG A 128 -4.74 -5.67 -8.68
N LEU A 129 -4.25 -6.84 -8.32
CA LEU A 129 -4.52 -7.46 -7.01
C LEU A 129 -4.01 -6.59 -5.86
N ARG A 130 -2.82 -6.02 -5.98
CA ARG A 130 -2.28 -5.06 -5.00
C ARG A 130 -3.16 -3.82 -4.84
N LEU A 131 -3.70 -3.30 -5.93
CA LEU A 131 -4.61 -2.15 -5.88
C LEU A 131 -5.83 -2.47 -5.01
N LEU A 132 -6.46 -3.63 -5.24
CA LEU A 132 -7.63 -4.08 -4.48
C LEU A 132 -7.28 -4.37 -3.01
N SER A 133 -6.23 -5.15 -2.75
CA SER A 133 -5.79 -5.52 -1.41
C SER A 133 -5.46 -4.28 -0.56
N ARG A 134 -4.72 -3.32 -1.12
CA ARG A 134 -4.37 -2.07 -0.43
C ARG A 134 -5.60 -1.16 -0.23
N HIS A 135 -6.52 -1.13 -1.19
CA HIS A 135 -7.78 -0.41 -1.01
C HIS A 135 -8.61 -0.99 0.12
N ARG A 136 -8.69 -2.34 0.21
CA ARG A 136 -9.33 -3.03 1.34
C ARG A 136 -8.70 -2.63 2.68
N THR A 137 -7.37 -2.62 2.76
CA THR A 137 -6.65 -2.20 3.98
C THR A 137 -7.03 -0.78 4.39
N ASN A 138 -7.06 0.15 3.44
CA ASN A 138 -7.48 1.53 3.71
C ASN A 138 -8.92 1.60 4.23
N LEU A 139 -9.85 0.82 3.65
CA LEU A 139 -11.23 0.75 4.12
C LEU A 139 -11.35 0.19 5.55
N VAL A 140 -10.54 -0.82 5.91
CA VAL A 140 -10.49 -1.35 7.28
C VAL A 140 -9.97 -0.31 8.26
N ASP A 141 -8.97 0.47 7.88
CA ASP A 141 -8.47 1.59 8.67
C ASP A 141 -9.54 2.68 8.84
N ASP A 142 -10.25 3.02 7.76
CA ASP A 142 -11.35 3.98 7.81
C ASP A 142 -12.50 3.49 8.70
N LEU A 143 -12.84 2.21 8.63
CA LEU A 143 -13.82 1.58 9.51
C LEU A 143 -13.41 1.72 10.98
N SER A 144 -12.13 1.49 11.29
CA SER A 144 -11.57 1.65 12.63
C SER A 144 -11.65 3.11 13.11
N ARG A 145 -11.40 4.07 12.23
CA ARG A 145 -11.56 5.50 12.53
C ARG A 145 -13.02 5.86 12.83
N VAL A 146 -13.97 5.29 12.07
CA VAL A 146 -15.42 5.52 12.32
C VAL A 146 -15.82 4.90 13.64
N LYS A 147 -15.41 3.65 13.95
CA LYS A 147 -15.64 3.02 15.25
C LYS A 147 -15.16 3.91 16.41
N ASN A 148 -13.95 4.45 16.30
CA ASN A 148 -13.40 5.35 17.31
C ASN A 148 -14.22 6.66 17.48
N ARG A 149 -14.79 7.19 16.38
CA ARG A 149 -15.68 8.37 16.45
C ARG A 149 -16.99 8.03 17.14
N VAL A 150 -17.60 6.87 16.86
CA VAL A 150 -18.79 6.39 17.56
C VAL A 150 -18.53 6.28 19.06
N GLU A 151 -17.42 5.65 19.46
CA GLU A 151 -17.03 5.55 20.88
C GLU A 151 -16.89 6.93 21.54
N LYS A 152 -16.34 7.92 20.84
CA LYS A 152 -16.23 9.29 21.35
C LYS A 152 -17.60 9.92 21.57
N VAL A 153 -18.55 9.74 20.65
CA VAL A 153 -19.94 10.25 20.81
C VAL A 153 -20.63 9.55 21.99
N LEU A 154 -20.44 8.23 22.16
CA LEU A 154 -20.96 7.50 23.32
C LEU A 154 -20.37 8.05 24.63
N GLN A 155 -19.07 8.27 24.66
CA GLN A 155 -18.40 8.80 25.85
C GLN A 155 -18.85 10.24 26.17
N ASP A 156 -19.03 11.09 25.16
CA ASP A 156 -19.53 12.46 25.33
C ASP A 156 -20.94 12.49 25.95
N GLY A 157 -21.83 11.61 25.49
CA GLY A 157 -23.15 11.41 26.08
C GLY A 157 -23.16 10.56 27.36
N ASN A 158 -22.01 10.24 27.93
CA ASN A 158 -21.80 9.43 29.14
C ASN A 158 -22.30 7.98 29.06
N ILE A 159 -22.32 7.36 27.89
CA ILE A 159 -22.58 5.93 27.72
C ILE A 159 -21.27 5.15 27.88
N LYS A 160 -21.22 4.21 28.82
CA LYS A 160 -20.04 3.39 29.16
C LYS A 160 -20.20 1.94 28.66
N TRP A 161 -20.80 1.75 27.49
CA TRP A 161 -21.15 0.44 26.97
C TRP A 161 -19.93 -0.47 26.76
N SER A 162 -18.83 0.06 26.25
CA SER A 162 -17.56 -0.65 26.06
C SER A 162 -16.96 -1.20 27.36
N SER A 163 -17.39 -0.73 28.54
CA SER A 163 -16.92 -1.26 29.84
C SER A 163 -17.56 -2.60 30.20
N ILE A 164 -18.69 -2.95 29.59
CA ILE A 164 -19.48 -4.17 29.93
C ILE A 164 -19.60 -5.17 28.77
N VAL A 165 -19.29 -4.76 27.54
CA VAL A 165 -19.21 -5.65 26.39
C VAL A 165 -17.76 -5.74 25.88
N SER A 166 -17.44 -6.84 25.24
CA SER A 166 -16.11 -7.02 24.62
C SER A 166 -15.96 -6.27 23.30
N ASP A 167 -17.08 -6.05 22.60
CA ASP A 167 -17.13 -5.36 21.32
C ASP A 167 -18.40 -4.53 21.22
N THR A 168 -18.26 -3.21 21.17
CA THR A 168 -19.38 -2.27 20.98
C THR A 168 -20.07 -2.45 19.63
N PHE A 169 -19.38 -3.00 18.63
CA PHE A 169 -19.89 -3.25 17.28
C PHE A 169 -20.31 -4.70 17.04
N GLY A 170 -20.29 -5.53 18.08
CA GLY A 170 -20.87 -6.87 18.05
C GLY A 170 -22.40 -6.82 18.05
N VAL A 171 -23.06 -7.98 17.95
CA VAL A 171 -24.52 -8.10 17.83
C VAL A 171 -25.28 -7.32 18.91
N ALA A 172 -24.86 -7.46 20.18
CA ALA A 172 -25.50 -6.74 21.29
C ALA A 172 -25.26 -5.22 21.24
N GLY A 173 -24.04 -4.83 20.89
CA GLY A 173 -23.66 -3.42 20.78
C GLY A 173 -24.37 -2.73 19.63
N MET A 174 -24.40 -3.33 18.45
CA MET A 174 -25.10 -2.77 17.30
C MET A 174 -26.58 -2.56 17.58
N LYS A 175 -27.24 -3.51 18.28
CA LYS A 175 -28.62 -3.33 18.68
C LYS A 175 -28.85 -2.11 19.58
N ILE A 176 -27.96 -1.87 20.53
CA ILE A 176 -28.00 -0.67 21.37
C ILE A 176 -27.75 0.60 20.55
N LEU A 177 -26.75 0.59 19.66
CA LEU A 177 -26.44 1.72 18.80
C LEU A 177 -27.62 2.08 17.90
N ASP A 178 -28.30 1.09 17.33
CA ASP A 178 -29.48 1.29 16.48
C ASP A 178 -30.66 1.90 17.27
N LEU A 179 -30.94 1.38 18.47
CA LEU A 179 -31.97 1.91 19.32
C LEU A 179 -31.70 3.37 19.75
N ILE A 180 -30.44 3.71 20.08
CA ILE A 180 -30.08 5.09 20.42
C ILE A 180 -30.24 5.97 19.19
N ALA A 181 -29.83 5.51 18.02
CA ALA A 181 -30.00 6.20 16.75
C ALA A 181 -31.48 6.45 16.42
N ASP A 182 -32.36 5.53 16.79
CA ASP A 182 -33.84 5.67 16.68
C ASP A 182 -34.44 6.58 17.78
N GLY A 183 -33.60 7.17 18.64
CA GLY A 183 -34.02 8.12 19.68
C GLY A 183 -34.38 7.48 21.03
N VAL A 184 -34.14 6.18 21.22
CA VAL A 184 -34.35 5.51 22.52
C VAL A 184 -33.15 5.83 23.44
N THR A 185 -33.38 6.67 24.46
CA THR A 185 -32.35 7.05 25.44
C THR A 185 -32.59 6.50 26.83
N ASN A 186 -33.76 5.86 27.07
CA ASN A 186 -34.06 5.27 28.37
C ASN A 186 -33.18 4.04 28.64
N ALA A 187 -32.37 4.10 29.71
CA ALA A 187 -31.39 3.08 30.05
C ALA A 187 -32.00 1.70 30.35
N GLN A 188 -33.18 1.67 31.00
CA GLN A 188 -33.86 0.42 31.29
C GLN A 188 -34.36 -0.27 30.03
N THR A 189 -34.94 0.51 29.09
CA THR A 189 -35.39 0.00 27.80
C THR A 189 -34.21 -0.54 26.97
N LEU A 190 -33.12 0.20 26.92
CA LEU A 190 -31.90 -0.21 26.25
C LEU A 190 -31.32 -1.50 26.85
N ALA A 191 -31.19 -1.57 28.18
CA ALA A 191 -30.66 -2.75 28.86
C ALA A 191 -31.56 -3.98 28.68
N ALA A 192 -32.91 -3.80 28.72
CA ALA A 192 -33.86 -4.87 28.50
C ALA A 192 -33.84 -5.44 27.05
N SER A 193 -33.40 -4.63 26.07
CA SER A 193 -33.33 -5.06 24.68
C SER A 193 -32.23 -6.09 24.42
N VAL A 194 -31.23 -6.20 25.30
CA VAL A 194 -30.10 -7.10 25.13
C VAL A 194 -30.34 -8.44 25.79
N THR A 195 -30.50 -9.47 24.98
CA THR A 195 -30.74 -10.85 25.43
C THR A 195 -29.49 -11.72 25.51
N THR A 196 -28.36 -11.25 24.99
CA THR A 196 -27.07 -11.98 24.93
C THR A 196 -26.37 -11.97 26.29
N LYS A 197 -25.47 -12.95 26.50
CA LYS A 197 -24.61 -13.02 27.71
C LYS A 197 -23.69 -11.80 27.76
N ILE A 198 -23.99 -10.89 28.69
CA ILE A 198 -23.13 -9.74 29.03
C ILE A 198 -22.38 -10.11 30.30
N LYS A 199 -21.11 -9.75 30.37
CA LYS A 199 -20.22 -10.07 31.54
C LYS A 199 -20.74 -9.48 32.85
N ARG A 200 -21.43 -8.34 32.80
CA ARG A 200 -21.97 -7.59 33.96
C ARG A 200 -23.37 -7.08 33.67
N LYS A 201 -24.36 -8.01 33.59
CA LYS A 201 -25.73 -7.66 33.24
C LYS A 201 -26.37 -6.69 34.25
N GLU A 202 -26.00 -6.79 35.52
CA GLU A 202 -26.43 -5.89 36.61
C GLU A 202 -25.96 -4.45 36.42
N ASP A 203 -24.80 -4.26 35.73
CA ASP A 203 -24.26 -2.93 35.46
C ASP A 203 -24.82 -2.32 34.15
N ALA A 204 -25.60 -3.06 33.36
CA ALA A 204 -26.05 -2.61 32.04
C ALA A 204 -26.82 -1.30 32.09
N VAL A 205 -27.79 -1.18 33.03
CA VAL A 205 -28.58 0.05 33.18
C VAL A 205 -27.68 1.23 33.55
N ARG A 206 -26.73 1.02 34.49
CA ARG A 206 -25.81 2.07 34.93
C ARG A 206 -24.90 2.54 33.76
N ALA A 207 -24.38 1.60 32.98
CA ALA A 207 -23.52 1.90 31.84
C ALA A 207 -24.25 2.60 30.67
N LEU A 208 -25.57 2.39 30.57
CA LEU A 208 -26.45 2.99 29.56
C LEU A 208 -27.18 4.25 30.07
N THR A 209 -27.02 4.61 31.34
CA THR A 209 -27.52 5.89 31.86
C THR A 209 -26.75 7.01 31.21
N ASN A 210 -27.43 7.96 30.57
CA ASN A 210 -26.81 8.89 29.63
C ASN A 210 -27.40 10.29 29.70
N CYS A 211 -26.71 11.23 29.04
CA CYS A 211 -27.15 12.61 28.81
C CYS A 211 -27.18 12.94 27.29
N PHE A 212 -27.62 11.98 26.47
CA PHE A 212 -27.71 12.17 25.04
C PHE A 212 -28.67 13.29 24.67
N THR A 213 -28.22 14.18 23.78
CA THR A 213 -29.04 15.21 23.16
C THR A 213 -29.46 14.81 21.76
N LYS A 214 -30.31 15.60 21.12
CA LYS A 214 -30.71 15.37 19.71
C LYS A 214 -29.51 15.45 18.76
N GLU A 215 -28.53 16.28 19.07
CA GLU A 215 -27.29 16.43 18.28
C GLU A 215 -26.43 15.17 18.38
N HIS A 216 -26.30 14.55 19.56
CA HIS A 216 -25.60 13.28 19.72
C HIS A 216 -26.27 12.19 18.87
N ILE A 217 -27.60 12.10 18.90
CA ILE A 217 -28.36 11.13 18.12
C ILE A 217 -28.15 11.37 16.62
N PHE A 218 -28.20 12.62 16.18
CA PHE A 218 -27.94 12.99 14.78
C PHE A 218 -26.52 12.55 14.33
N VAL A 219 -25.50 12.92 15.10
CA VAL A 219 -24.11 12.57 14.77
C VAL A 219 -23.89 11.05 14.77
N LEU A 220 -24.47 10.34 15.76
CA LEU A 220 -24.41 8.88 15.83
C LEU A 220 -25.03 8.23 14.57
N ASN A 221 -26.19 8.72 14.15
CA ASN A 221 -26.85 8.25 12.93
C ASN A 221 -25.95 8.39 11.68
N GLU A 222 -25.32 9.56 11.51
CA GLU A 222 -24.43 9.79 10.38
C GLU A 222 -23.20 8.86 10.43
N LEU A 223 -22.62 8.64 11.61
CA LEU A 223 -21.51 7.71 11.78
C LEU A 223 -21.90 6.25 11.53
N LEU A 224 -23.10 5.83 11.94
CA LEU A 224 -23.59 4.46 11.68
C LEU A 224 -23.89 4.23 10.19
N LYS A 225 -24.39 5.24 9.47
CA LYS A 225 -24.52 5.18 8.01
C LYS A 225 -23.16 5.01 7.35
N GLN A 226 -22.17 5.80 7.77
CA GLN A 226 -20.79 5.70 7.27
C GLN A 226 -20.19 4.32 7.58
N TYR A 227 -20.36 3.81 8.80
CA TYR A 227 -19.92 2.49 9.22
C TYR A 227 -20.46 1.38 8.31
N ARG A 228 -21.78 1.35 8.08
CA ARG A 228 -22.44 0.35 7.22
C ARG A 228 -21.97 0.44 5.76
N ASN A 229 -21.83 1.66 5.25
CA ASN A 229 -21.35 1.87 3.89
C ASN A 229 -19.93 1.32 3.70
N ILE A 230 -19.01 1.59 4.64
CA ILE A 230 -17.64 1.05 4.57
C ILE A 230 -17.65 -0.48 4.68
N GLN A 231 -18.50 -1.08 5.52
CA GLN A 231 -18.63 -2.54 5.59
C GLN A 231 -19.05 -3.14 4.24
N THR A 232 -20.02 -2.53 3.55
CA THR A 232 -20.45 -2.96 2.22
C THR A 232 -19.29 -2.83 1.22
N GLN A 233 -18.56 -1.72 1.23
CA GLN A 233 -17.40 -1.52 0.35
C GLN A 233 -16.30 -2.56 0.61
N ILE A 234 -16.04 -2.92 1.87
CA ILE A 234 -15.08 -3.98 2.21
C ILE A 234 -15.53 -5.31 1.59
N LEU A 235 -16.80 -5.67 1.74
CA LEU A 235 -17.34 -6.91 1.18
C LEU A 235 -17.25 -6.94 -0.35
N ASP A 236 -17.56 -5.83 -1.01
CA ASP A 236 -17.47 -5.71 -2.46
C ASP A 236 -16.03 -5.92 -2.95
N VAL A 237 -15.04 -5.32 -2.28
CA VAL A 237 -13.62 -5.49 -2.60
C VAL A 237 -13.14 -6.92 -2.31
N GLU A 238 -13.62 -7.56 -1.23
CA GLU A 238 -13.29 -8.95 -0.91
C GLU A 238 -13.87 -9.93 -1.94
N ASN A 239 -15.05 -9.67 -2.46
CA ASN A 239 -15.64 -10.44 -3.55
C ASN A 239 -14.83 -10.31 -4.84
N GLU A 240 -14.42 -9.09 -5.21
CA GLU A 240 -13.58 -8.84 -6.39
C GLU A 240 -12.19 -9.49 -6.23
N LEU A 241 -11.57 -9.40 -5.05
CA LEU A 241 -10.32 -10.09 -4.76
C LEU A 241 -10.46 -11.61 -4.90
N THR A 242 -11.55 -12.17 -4.38
CA THR A 242 -11.83 -13.60 -4.47
C THR A 242 -11.95 -14.03 -5.94
N GLU A 243 -12.71 -13.29 -6.75
CA GLU A 243 -12.86 -13.59 -8.17
C GLU A 243 -11.51 -13.53 -8.91
N LYS A 244 -10.73 -12.47 -8.70
CA LYS A 244 -9.45 -12.29 -9.40
C LYS A 244 -8.35 -13.25 -8.91
N THR A 245 -8.49 -13.84 -7.73
CA THR A 245 -7.53 -14.83 -7.20
C THR A 245 -7.93 -16.27 -7.49
N LEU A 246 -9.06 -16.54 -8.16
CA LEU A 246 -9.47 -17.90 -8.55
C LEU A 246 -8.36 -18.73 -9.23
N PRO A 247 -7.55 -18.17 -10.14
CA PRO A 247 -6.44 -18.92 -10.75
C PRO A 247 -5.40 -19.42 -9.73
N TYR A 248 -5.36 -18.84 -8.56
CA TYR A 248 -4.43 -19.14 -7.44
C TYR A 248 -5.13 -19.80 -6.26
N ALA A 249 -6.35 -20.32 -6.41
CA ALA A 249 -7.15 -20.87 -5.31
C ALA A 249 -6.40 -21.94 -4.50
N HIS A 250 -5.62 -22.80 -5.17
CA HIS A 250 -4.80 -23.81 -4.50
C HIS A 250 -3.75 -23.21 -3.55
N LEU A 251 -3.13 -22.07 -3.93
CA LEU A 251 -2.17 -21.35 -3.06
C LEU A 251 -2.87 -20.67 -1.89
N VAL A 252 -4.06 -20.11 -2.14
CA VAL A 252 -4.90 -19.52 -1.07
C VAL A 252 -5.22 -20.60 -0.03
N GLU A 253 -5.64 -21.79 -0.46
CA GLU A 253 -5.95 -22.91 0.44
C GLU A 253 -4.73 -23.41 1.21
N GLU A 254 -3.55 -23.46 0.58
CA GLU A 254 -2.32 -23.84 1.29
C GLU A 254 -1.89 -22.80 2.34
N LEU A 255 -2.01 -21.51 2.03
CA LEU A 255 -1.70 -20.44 2.97
C LEU A 255 -2.71 -20.38 4.13
N ASP A 256 -4.00 -20.63 3.88
CA ASP A 256 -5.07 -20.64 4.89
C ASP A 256 -4.87 -21.75 5.96
N LYS A 257 -4.09 -22.81 5.66
CA LYS A 257 -3.71 -23.84 6.64
C LYS A 257 -2.73 -23.34 7.69
N ILE A 258 -2.05 -22.21 7.43
CA ILE A 258 -1.06 -21.65 8.36
C ILE A 258 -1.79 -20.91 9.47
N PRO A 259 -1.59 -21.22 10.76
CA PRO A 259 -2.23 -20.52 11.86
C PRO A 259 -2.02 -19.00 11.80
N GLY A 260 -3.12 -18.23 11.81
CA GLY A 260 -3.09 -16.77 11.74
C GLY A 260 -3.18 -16.20 10.33
N ILE A 261 -3.21 -17.05 9.29
CA ILE A 261 -3.46 -16.62 7.91
C ILE A 261 -4.88 -17.09 7.53
N ASP A 262 -5.78 -16.15 7.33
CA ASP A 262 -7.09 -16.42 6.72
C ASP A 262 -7.03 -16.24 5.19
N LYS A 263 -8.11 -16.61 4.50
CA LYS A 263 -8.17 -16.54 3.02
C LYS A 263 -7.91 -15.13 2.49
N ILE A 264 -8.39 -14.09 3.16
CA ILE A 264 -8.19 -12.71 2.74
C ILE A 264 -6.73 -12.29 2.89
N LEU A 265 -6.09 -12.67 3.99
CA LEU A 265 -4.67 -12.44 4.17
C LEU A 265 -3.83 -13.24 3.17
N ALA A 266 -4.21 -14.50 2.89
CA ALA A 266 -3.58 -15.33 1.85
C ALA A 266 -3.64 -14.66 0.46
N MET A 267 -4.81 -14.15 0.05
CA MET A 267 -4.96 -13.39 -1.19
C MET A 267 -4.09 -12.13 -1.20
N SER A 268 -4.00 -11.43 -0.07
CA SER A 268 -3.15 -10.24 0.09
C SER A 268 -1.66 -10.58 -0.02
N ILE A 269 -1.22 -11.70 0.54
CA ILE A 269 0.16 -12.20 0.40
C ILE A 269 0.46 -12.51 -1.08
N ILE A 270 -0.44 -13.20 -1.79
CA ILE A 270 -0.28 -13.49 -3.22
C ILE A 270 -0.24 -12.19 -4.04
N ALA A 271 -1.05 -11.20 -3.69
CA ALA A 271 -1.05 -9.89 -4.36
C ALA A 271 0.29 -9.17 -4.20
N GLU A 272 0.92 -9.23 -3.02
CA GLU A 272 2.18 -8.54 -2.73
C GLU A 272 3.43 -9.32 -3.16
N ALA A 273 3.48 -10.64 -2.88
CA ALA A 273 4.64 -11.46 -3.13
C ALA A 273 4.64 -12.14 -4.51
N THR A 274 3.48 -12.16 -5.19
CA THR A 274 3.16 -12.98 -6.37
C THR A 274 3.05 -14.48 -6.07
N ALA A 275 2.52 -15.26 -7.01
CA ALA A 275 2.51 -16.73 -6.90
C ALA A 275 3.87 -17.33 -7.24
N ASP A 276 4.68 -16.63 -8.03
CA ASP A 276 6.05 -17.01 -8.37
C ASP A 276 7.04 -16.32 -7.42
N MET A 277 7.65 -17.10 -6.56
CA MET A 277 8.64 -16.64 -5.59
C MET A 277 10.07 -16.56 -6.16
N SER A 278 10.27 -16.81 -7.46
CA SER A 278 11.59 -16.79 -8.13
C SER A 278 12.32 -15.44 -8.05
N SER A 279 11.57 -14.35 -7.83
CA SER A 279 12.13 -13.02 -7.59
C SER A 279 12.89 -12.89 -6.26
N PHE A 280 12.73 -13.84 -5.36
CA PHE A 280 13.41 -13.88 -4.08
C PHE A 280 14.43 -15.04 -4.08
N ALA A 281 15.71 -14.72 -3.92
CA ALA A 281 16.77 -15.74 -3.97
C ALA A 281 16.67 -16.78 -2.84
N ASP A 282 16.15 -16.36 -1.69
CA ASP A 282 15.96 -17.21 -0.49
C ASP A 282 14.91 -16.60 0.45
N GLU A 283 14.55 -17.33 1.50
CA GLU A 283 13.59 -16.93 2.52
C GLU A 283 14.01 -15.67 3.29
N ARG A 284 15.34 -15.45 3.45
CA ARG A 284 15.87 -14.26 4.14
C ARG A 284 15.66 -12.98 3.31
N LYS A 285 15.81 -13.10 1.99
CA LYS A 285 15.53 -11.99 1.06
C LYS A 285 14.05 -11.65 1.05
N PHE A 286 13.19 -12.67 1.08
CA PHE A 286 11.75 -12.46 1.21
C PHE A 286 11.39 -11.81 2.56
N ALA A 287 11.92 -12.31 3.68
CA ALA A 287 11.69 -11.73 5.00
C ALA A 287 12.19 -10.28 5.10
N ALA A 288 13.35 -9.97 4.49
CA ALA A 288 13.87 -8.60 4.44
C ALA A 288 12.98 -7.68 3.59
N TRP A 289 12.48 -8.17 2.45
CA TRP A 289 11.53 -7.43 1.63
C TRP A 289 10.20 -7.20 2.34
N ALA A 290 9.70 -8.20 3.08
CA ALA A 290 8.48 -8.10 3.88
C ALA A 290 8.63 -7.20 5.12
N GLY A 291 9.85 -6.74 5.43
CA GLY A 291 10.12 -5.89 6.60
C GLY A 291 10.12 -6.63 7.94
N VAL A 292 10.13 -7.96 7.92
CA VAL A 292 10.11 -8.81 9.15
C VAL A 292 11.49 -9.36 9.52
N ALA A 293 12.53 -9.08 8.71
CA ALA A 293 13.90 -9.44 9.06
C ALA A 293 14.42 -8.49 10.15
N SER A 294 14.96 -9.06 11.22
CA SER A 294 15.66 -8.28 12.25
C SER A 294 16.88 -7.59 11.63
N GLY A 295 16.88 -6.26 11.57
CA GLY A 295 18.03 -5.50 11.13
C GLY A 295 19.17 -5.62 12.14
N ASN A 296 20.34 -6.08 11.71
CA ASN A 296 21.56 -6.00 12.51
C ASN A 296 22.21 -4.62 12.31
N ASN A 297 21.76 -3.64 13.09
CA ASN A 297 22.46 -2.35 13.19
C ASN A 297 23.43 -2.38 14.39
N GLU A 298 24.47 -3.17 14.25
CA GLU A 298 25.64 -3.08 15.14
C GLU A 298 26.74 -2.25 14.47
N SER A 299 27.11 -1.16 15.09
CA SER A 299 28.33 -0.42 14.75
C SER A 299 29.21 -0.34 15.98
N ALA A 300 30.41 -0.93 15.90
CA ALA A 300 31.44 -0.94 16.93
C ALA A 300 30.96 -1.50 18.29
N GLY A 301 30.22 -2.62 18.29
CA GLY A 301 29.77 -3.31 19.51
C GLY A 301 28.66 -2.61 20.28
N LYS A 302 28.09 -1.53 19.76
CA LYS A 302 26.90 -0.87 20.34
C LYS A 302 25.70 -1.13 19.45
N LYS A 303 24.67 -1.82 20.00
CA LYS A 303 23.34 -1.89 19.39
C LYS A 303 22.74 -0.51 19.37
N LYS A 304 22.51 0.06 18.19
CA LYS A 304 21.63 1.23 18.05
C LYS A 304 20.18 0.72 18.15
N GLU A 305 19.34 1.42 18.92
CA GLU A 305 17.91 1.14 18.97
C GLU A 305 17.37 1.06 17.54
N GLN A 306 16.74 -0.07 17.26
CA GLN A 306 16.08 -0.29 15.99
C GLN A 306 14.78 0.50 15.99
N ASN A 307 14.78 1.66 15.37
CA ASN A 307 13.58 2.09 14.68
C ASN A 307 13.37 1.05 13.59
N VAL A 308 12.37 0.20 13.74
CA VAL A 308 11.84 -0.60 12.64
C VAL A 308 11.29 0.44 11.67
N ASP A 309 12.12 0.88 10.74
CA ASP A 309 11.63 1.55 9.55
C ASP A 309 10.78 0.50 8.81
N MET A 310 9.54 0.38 9.24
CA MET A 310 8.50 -0.25 8.45
C MET A 310 8.27 0.64 7.23
N GLU A 311 9.20 0.62 6.29
CA GLU A 311 8.92 0.94 4.90
C GLU A 311 8.08 -0.21 4.31
N THR A 312 6.96 -0.52 4.97
CA THR A 312 5.85 -1.09 4.23
C THR A 312 5.43 -0.03 3.21
N PRO A 313 5.15 -0.39 1.95
CA PRO A 313 4.80 0.57 0.89
C PRO A 313 3.53 1.38 1.14
N THR A 314 2.99 1.40 2.34
CA THR A 314 1.67 1.94 2.68
C THR A 314 1.65 3.10 3.67
N SER A 315 2.78 3.61 4.17
CA SER A 315 2.70 4.73 5.13
C SER A 315 3.78 5.80 4.95
N LYS A 316 3.65 6.64 3.91
CA LYS A 316 4.01 8.05 4.06
C LYS A 316 2.74 8.86 3.95
N LYS A 317 2.20 9.26 5.11
CA LYS A 317 1.28 10.38 5.22
C LYS A 317 2.00 11.62 4.73
N SER A 318 1.51 12.24 3.68
CA SER A 318 1.66 13.67 3.40
C SER A 318 0.45 14.39 3.96
#